data_1cc297241a4241db42957064377c68c4
#
_entry.id   1cc297241a4241db42957064377c68c4
#
_cell.length_a   1.000
_cell.length_b   1.000
_cell.length_c   1.000
_cell.angle_alpha   90.00
_cell.angle_beta   90.00
_cell.angle_gamma   90.00
#
_symmetry.space_group_name_H-M   'P 1'
#
loop_
_entity.id
_entity.type
_entity.pdbx_description
1 polymer ?
#
loop_
_entity_poly.entity_id
_entity_poly.type
_entity_poly.pdbx_seq_one_letter_code
_entity_poly.pdbx_strand_id
1 'polypeptide(L)'
;MMNGLVNWAAISELNRPAAKAGPMDTDPAKMWGAVAQMYNKMAQLEREYTQNQLDAMIITEKDTVLDIGCGPGRLSVPVASMAKSVTSLDVAQQMLEKCRENADAAGVSNLTTRLLNWDDVRPGENVEKHDIVIASRTTALADLIKLNALANKYVFILCWTKSPSLKEVHDALFYGVDDTLKPMPPMNRLLGYNVNFNLLYDMGVNPNVKVVTDGFHCDYESREAAYNDLRILHPVPEDREEIFRKNVDKRLTDLPGGGVSFRRETETYVMWWKPGKLEL
;
A
#
# COMPACT_ATOMS: atom_id res chain seq x y z
N MET A 1 -13.92 6.91 -28.64
CA MET A 1 -12.57 7.00 -28.08
C MET A 1 -11.80 8.03 -28.89
N MET A 2 -11.41 9.15 -28.29
CA MET A 2 -10.35 9.97 -28.88
C MET A 2 -9.06 9.14 -28.80
N ASN A 3 -8.55 8.71 -29.95
CA ASN A 3 -7.24 8.04 -29.98
C ASN A 3 -6.18 9.12 -29.69
N GLY A 4 -5.73 9.19 -28.44
CA GLY A 4 -4.55 9.99 -28.08
C GLY A 4 -3.34 9.58 -28.91
N LEU A 5 -2.32 10.41 -28.96
CA LEU A 5 -1.05 10.11 -29.64
C LEU A 5 -0.36 8.86 -29.08
N VAL A 6 -0.68 8.48 -27.84
CA VAL A 6 -0.15 7.32 -27.13
C VAL A 6 -1.32 6.50 -26.59
N ASN A 7 -1.29 5.19 -26.80
CA ASN A 7 -2.30 4.29 -26.22
C ASN A 7 -1.94 3.96 -24.77
N TRP A 8 -2.29 4.85 -23.84
CA TRP A 8 -2.01 4.68 -22.41
C TRP A 8 -2.72 3.47 -21.81
N ALA A 9 -3.88 3.09 -22.32
CA ALA A 9 -4.60 1.89 -21.89
C ALA A 9 -3.78 0.62 -22.19
N ALA A 10 -3.22 0.50 -23.38
CA ALA A 10 -2.34 -0.62 -23.72
C ALA A 10 -1.06 -0.64 -22.88
N ILE A 11 -0.48 0.52 -22.59
CA ILE A 11 0.69 0.63 -21.70
C ILE A 11 0.32 0.21 -20.28
N SER A 12 -0.86 0.59 -19.79
CA SER A 12 -1.36 0.18 -18.48
C SER A 12 -1.52 -1.34 -18.38
N GLU A 13 -2.02 -1.98 -19.44
CA GLU A 13 -2.11 -3.46 -19.49
C GLU A 13 -0.75 -4.15 -19.41
N LEU A 14 0.28 -3.58 -20.04
CA LEU A 14 1.65 -4.10 -19.94
C LEU A 14 2.23 -3.99 -18.51
N ASN A 15 1.74 -3.02 -17.74
CA ASN A 15 2.17 -2.79 -16.36
C ASN A 15 1.39 -3.64 -15.34
N ARG A 16 0.29 -4.26 -15.76
CA ARG A 16 -0.41 -5.21 -14.88
C ARG A 16 0.54 -6.35 -14.55
N PRO A 17 0.79 -6.66 -13.28
CA PRO A 17 1.51 -7.87 -12.94
C PRO A 17 0.82 -9.00 -13.70
N ALA A 18 1.62 -9.90 -14.28
CA ALA A 18 1.10 -11.07 -14.98
C ALA A 18 0.41 -12.01 -13.95
N ALA A 19 -0.65 -11.53 -13.34
CA ALA A 19 -1.52 -12.25 -12.42
C ALA A 19 -2.15 -13.49 -13.07
N LYS A 20 -1.94 -13.62 -14.41
CA LYS A 20 -2.37 -14.79 -15.19
C LYS A 20 -1.22 -15.64 -15.73
N ALA A 21 0.05 -15.31 -15.45
CA ALA A 21 1.22 -16.01 -16.02
C ALA A 21 2.01 -16.85 -15.00
N GLY A 22 1.50 -17.09 -13.81
CA GLY A 22 2.09 -18.02 -12.84
C GLY A 22 1.41 -19.39 -12.89
N PRO A 23 2.12 -20.48 -12.59
CA PRO A 23 1.55 -21.83 -12.54
C PRO A 23 0.72 -22.08 -11.28
N MET A 24 0.24 -21.05 -10.59
CA MET A 24 -0.54 -21.17 -9.37
C MET A 24 -1.84 -20.40 -9.50
N ASP A 25 -2.91 -21.20 -9.54
CA ASP A 25 -4.27 -20.85 -9.18
C ASP A 25 -4.30 -20.53 -7.66
N THR A 26 -3.60 -19.46 -7.28
CA THR A 26 -3.53 -19.02 -5.88
C THR A 26 -4.68 -18.06 -5.63
N ASP A 27 -5.65 -18.53 -4.87
CA ASP A 27 -6.71 -17.71 -4.28
C ASP A 27 -6.09 -16.45 -3.62
N PRO A 28 -6.38 -15.24 -4.10
CA PRO A 28 -5.80 -14.01 -3.55
C PRO A 28 -6.05 -13.88 -2.05
N ALA A 29 -7.20 -14.34 -1.53
CA ALA A 29 -7.52 -14.29 -0.11
C ALA A 29 -6.52 -15.12 0.72
N LYS A 30 -6.18 -16.32 0.26
CA LYS A 30 -5.20 -17.18 0.93
C LYS A 30 -3.79 -16.59 0.85
N MET A 31 -3.40 -16.08 -0.30
CA MET A 31 -2.09 -15.47 -0.51
C MET A 31 -1.87 -14.27 0.43
N TRP A 32 -2.79 -13.32 0.43
CA TRP A 32 -2.70 -12.15 1.29
C TRP A 32 -2.89 -12.47 2.76
N GLY A 33 -3.76 -13.44 3.08
CA GLY A 33 -3.95 -13.92 4.44
C GLY A 33 -2.67 -14.50 5.05
N ALA A 34 -1.90 -15.28 4.28
CA ALA A 34 -0.65 -15.88 4.73
C ALA A 34 0.44 -14.85 5.11
N VAL A 35 0.41 -13.66 4.52
CA VAL A 35 1.40 -12.60 4.76
C VAL A 35 0.89 -11.47 5.66
N ALA A 36 -0.31 -11.60 6.25
CA ALA A 36 -0.94 -10.52 7.02
C ALA A 36 -0.08 -10.05 8.20
N GLN A 37 0.58 -10.97 8.91
CA GLN A 37 1.47 -10.63 10.03
C GLN A 37 2.68 -9.79 9.56
N MET A 38 3.32 -10.20 8.48
CA MET A 38 4.44 -9.49 7.87
C MET A 38 4.00 -8.09 7.42
N TYR A 39 2.87 -7.97 6.70
CA TYR A 39 2.34 -6.68 6.26
C TYR A 39 1.97 -5.77 7.42
N ASN A 40 1.40 -6.31 8.50
CA ASN A 40 1.11 -5.54 9.71
C ASN A 40 2.40 -4.97 10.33
N LYS A 41 3.46 -5.77 10.40
CA LYS A 41 4.76 -5.31 10.88
C LYS A 41 5.36 -4.23 9.98
N MET A 42 5.29 -4.40 8.66
CA MET A 42 5.77 -3.39 7.72
C MET A 42 4.98 -2.08 7.84
N ALA A 43 3.65 -2.14 8.02
CA ALA A 43 2.82 -0.96 8.25
C ALA A 43 3.21 -0.19 9.52
N GLN A 44 3.67 -0.89 10.56
CA GLN A 44 4.21 -0.26 11.77
C GLN A 44 5.51 0.50 11.49
N LEU A 45 6.42 -0.07 10.68
CA LEU A 45 7.67 0.59 10.27
C LEU A 45 7.40 1.81 9.37
N GLU A 46 6.29 1.85 8.64
CA GLU A 46 5.90 2.99 7.79
C GLU A 46 5.18 4.13 8.56
N ARG A 47 4.86 3.93 9.83
CA ARG A 47 3.97 4.84 10.59
C ARG A 47 4.42 6.30 10.54
N GLU A 48 5.70 6.59 10.71
CA GLU A 48 6.25 7.95 10.67
C GLU A 48 5.99 8.64 9.32
N TYR A 49 6.18 7.89 8.23
CA TYR A 49 6.03 8.41 6.88
C TYR A 49 4.57 8.45 6.38
N THR A 50 3.70 7.66 6.99
CA THR A 50 2.26 7.64 6.63
C THR A 50 1.64 9.03 6.79
N GLN A 51 2.08 9.83 7.77
CA GLN A 51 1.59 11.20 7.95
C GLN A 51 1.83 12.07 6.73
N ASN A 52 2.96 11.96 6.04
CA ASN A 52 3.24 12.72 4.81
C ASN A 52 2.22 12.43 3.70
N GLN A 53 1.73 11.19 3.65
CA GLN A 53 0.70 10.78 2.70
C GLN A 53 -0.66 11.36 3.08
N LEU A 54 -1.01 11.33 4.38
CA LEU A 54 -2.26 11.91 4.89
C LEU A 54 -2.30 13.43 4.70
N ASP A 55 -1.20 14.13 4.93
CA ASP A 55 -1.07 15.58 4.73
C ASP A 55 -1.20 16.01 3.25
N ALA A 56 -1.10 15.06 2.33
CA ALA A 56 -1.35 15.28 0.91
C ALA A 56 -2.82 15.02 0.51
N MET A 57 -3.66 14.51 1.43
CA MET A 57 -5.07 14.22 1.17
C MET A 57 -5.97 15.34 1.67
N ILE A 58 -7.10 15.53 0.98
CA ILE A 58 -8.13 16.50 1.33
C ILE A 58 -9.29 15.75 1.97
N ILE A 59 -9.18 15.48 3.27
CA ILE A 59 -10.19 14.77 4.06
C ILE A 59 -10.69 15.67 5.19
N THR A 60 -11.98 15.66 5.45
CA THR A 60 -12.61 16.41 6.55
C THR A 60 -13.47 15.52 7.44
N GLU A 61 -13.75 15.96 8.65
CA GLU A 61 -14.61 15.27 9.63
C GLU A 61 -16.06 15.00 9.15
N LYS A 62 -16.44 15.55 7.98
CA LYS A 62 -17.76 15.32 7.36
C LYS A 62 -17.73 14.24 6.31
N ASP A 63 -16.54 13.84 5.85
CA ASP A 63 -16.38 12.92 4.73
C ASP A 63 -16.54 11.47 5.18
N THR A 64 -17.26 10.70 4.36
CA THR A 64 -17.25 9.24 4.40
C THR A 64 -16.13 8.72 3.51
N VAL A 65 -15.34 7.76 3.97
CA VAL A 65 -14.16 7.25 3.25
C VAL A 65 -14.29 5.75 2.98
N LEU A 66 -13.98 5.34 1.76
CA LEU A 66 -13.83 3.95 1.35
C LEU A 66 -12.36 3.67 1.08
N ASP A 67 -11.72 2.78 1.84
CA ASP A 67 -10.35 2.32 1.63
C ASP A 67 -10.34 0.92 1.03
N ILE A 68 -9.83 0.79 -0.20
CA ILE A 68 -9.88 -0.43 -1.02
C ILE A 68 -8.54 -1.13 -0.98
N GLY A 69 -8.54 -2.41 -0.55
CA GLY A 69 -7.33 -3.15 -0.28
C GLY A 69 -6.61 -2.59 0.94
N CYS A 70 -7.36 -2.38 2.01
CA CYS A 70 -6.90 -1.67 3.22
C CYS A 70 -5.74 -2.38 3.95
N GLY A 71 -5.56 -3.69 3.70
CA GLY A 71 -4.60 -4.50 4.42
C GLY A 71 -4.80 -4.43 5.94
N PRO A 72 -3.74 -4.26 6.73
CA PRO A 72 -3.83 -4.14 8.19
C PRO A 72 -4.31 -2.75 8.66
N GLY A 73 -4.83 -1.90 7.76
CA GLY A 73 -5.38 -0.60 8.10
C GLY A 73 -4.36 0.54 8.20
N ARG A 74 -3.23 0.44 7.48
CA ARG A 74 -2.16 1.46 7.51
C ARG A 74 -2.67 2.88 7.25
N LEU A 75 -3.58 3.05 6.28
CA LEU A 75 -4.26 4.32 6.01
C LEU A 75 -5.62 4.41 6.70
N SER A 76 -6.42 3.33 6.70
CA SER A 76 -7.77 3.34 7.26
C SER A 76 -7.81 3.83 8.71
N VAL A 77 -6.88 3.35 9.55
CA VAL A 77 -6.87 3.69 10.98
C VAL A 77 -6.63 5.18 11.23
N PRO A 78 -5.55 5.79 10.74
CA PRO A 78 -5.35 7.23 10.94
C PRO A 78 -6.38 8.10 10.19
N VAL A 79 -6.88 7.66 9.02
CA VAL A 79 -7.94 8.37 8.29
C VAL A 79 -9.23 8.41 9.11
N ALA A 80 -9.54 7.39 9.90
CA ALA A 80 -10.72 7.39 10.75
C ALA A 80 -10.71 8.51 11.81
N SER A 81 -9.52 8.96 12.23
CA SER A 81 -9.40 10.14 13.12
C SER A 81 -9.67 11.47 12.42
N MET A 82 -9.71 11.49 11.07
CA MET A 82 -9.89 12.70 10.25
C MET A 82 -11.27 12.75 9.59
N ALA A 83 -11.93 11.60 9.45
CA ALA A 83 -13.15 11.43 8.67
C ALA A 83 -14.38 11.18 9.56
N LYS A 84 -15.58 11.35 8.99
CA LYS A 84 -16.85 10.99 9.64
C LYS A 84 -16.93 9.48 9.90
N SER A 85 -16.55 8.68 8.90
CA SER A 85 -16.53 7.22 8.98
C SER A 85 -15.64 6.63 7.88
N VAL A 86 -15.09 5.44 8.15
CA VAL A 86 -14.26 4.69 7.20
C VAL A 86 -14.86 3.31 6.98
N THR A 87 -15.02 2.93 5.71
CA THR A 87 -15.30 1.55 5.28
C THR A 87 -14.04 0.98 4.65
N SER A 88 -13.50 -0.08 5.24
CA SER A 88 -12.24 -0.70 4.83
C SER A 88 -12.52 -2.04 4.15
N LEU A 89 -12.21 -2.15 2.86
CA LEU A 89 -12.38 -3.39 2.09
C LEU A 89 -11.05 -4.12 1.94
N ASP A 90 -11.07 -5.44 2.13
CA ASP A 90 -9.96 -6.32 1.76
C ASP A 90 -10.50 -7.70 1.35
N VAL A 91 -9.72 -8.43 0.55
CA VAL A 91 -10.04 -9.78 0.12
C VAL A 91 -9.67 -10.83 1.17
N ALA A 92 -8.74 -10.50 2.07
CA ALA A 92 -8.22 -11.42 3.07
C ALA A 92 -8.78 -11.13 4.46
N GLN A 93 -9.42 -12.12 5.05
CA GLN A 93 -9.99 -12.04 6.40
C GLN A 93 -8.92 -11.68 7.45
N GLN A 94 -7.73 -12.26 7.35
CA GLN A 94 -6.62 -12.01 8.27
C GLN A 94 -6.10 -10.56 8.21
N MET A 95 -6.16 -9.92 7.04
CA MET A 95 -5.85 -8.50 6.92
C MET A 95 -6.87 -7.64 7.67
N LEU A 96 -8.16 -7.95 7.50
CA LEU A 96 -9.23 -7.24 8.20
C LEU A 96 -9.20 -7.45 9.72
N GLU A 97 -8.77 -8.61 10.19
CA GLU A 97 -8.55 -8.86 11.61
C GLU A 97 -7.45 -7.94 12.15
N LYS A 98 -6.32 -7.83 11.45
CA LYS A 98 -5.26 -6.88 11.82
C LYS A 98 -5.71 -5.42 11.74
N CYS A 99 -6.53 -5.07 10.76
CA CYS A 99 -7.11 -3.74 10.66
C CYS A 99 -7.98 -3.40 11.88
N ARG A 100 -8.83 -4.32 12.34
CA ARG A 100 -9.64 -4.16 13.55
C ARG A 100 -8.79 -4.05 14.81
N GLU A 101 -7.81 -4.97 14.98
CA GLU A 101 -6.88 -4.94 16.12
C GLU A 101 -6.16 -3.58 16.19
N ASN A 102 -5.70 -3.06 15.06
CA ASN A 102 -5.03 -1.75 15.00
C ASN A 102 -5.99 -0.58 15.27
N ALA A 103 -7.23 -0.66 14.80
CA ALA A 103 -8.26 0.33 15.07
C ALA A 103 -8.62 0.37 16.56
N ASP A 104 -8.82 -0.78 17.18
CA ASP A 104 -9.10 -0.91 18.62
C ASP A 104 -7.93 -0.36 19.45
N ALA A 105 -6.69 -0.71 19.10
CA ALA A 105 -5.49 -0.20 19.77
C ALA A 105 -5.33 1.33 19.63
N ALA A 106 -5.83 1.91 18.54
CA ALA A 106 -5.85 3.36 18.31
C ALA A 106 -7.08 4.07 18.91
N GLY A 107 -8.01 3.34 19.53
CA GLY A 107 -9.25 3.90 20.08
C GLY A 107 -10.25 4.39 19.02
N VAL A 108 -10.17 3.86 17.80
CA VAL A 108 -11.02 4.24 16.66
C VAL A 108 -12.31 3.42 16.67
N SER A 109 -13.47 4.08 16.63
CA SER A 109 -14.80 3.45 16.68
C SER A 109 -15.64 3.65 15.42
N ASN A 110 -15.23 4.53 14.52
CA ASN A 110 -15.94 4.89 13.27
C ASN A 110 -15.37 4.20 12.02
N LEU A 111 -14.63 3.08 12.20
CA LEU A 111 -14.11 2.23 11.15
C LEU A 111 -14.87 0.91 11.11
N THR A 112 -15.33 0.54 9.92
CA THR A 112 -15.95 -0.78 9.66
C THR A 112 -15.14 -1.53 8.61
N THR A 113 -14.97 -2.83 8.81
CA THR A 113 -14.26 -3.71 7.86
C THR A 113 -15.26 -4.56 7.08
N ARG A 114 -14.95 -4.82 5.82
CA ARG A 114 -15.77 -5.64 4.94
C ARG A 114 -14.93 -6.56 4.08
N LEU A 115 -15.18 -7.86 4.20
CA LEU A 115 -14.55 -8.89 3.36
C LEU A 115 -15.22 -8.87 1.98
N LEU A 116 -14.46 -8.42 0.97
CA LEU A 116 -14.96 -8.35 -0.40
C LEU A 116 -13.78 -8.30 -1.38
N ASN A 117 -13.82 -9.17 -2.40
CA ASN A 117 -12.85 -9.10 -3.50
C ASN A 117 -13.16 -7.88 -4.39
N TRP A 118 -12.13 -7.14 -4.79
CA TRP A 118 -12.26 -6.01 -5.72
C TRP A 118 -12.97 -6.37 -7.02
N ASP A 119 -12.75 -7.59 -7.53
CA ASP A 119 -13.39 -8.05 -8.76
C ASP A 119 -14.91 -8.20 -8.61
N ASP A 120 -15.41 -8.40 -7.39
CA ASP A 120 -16.81 -8.54 -7.06
C ASP A 120 -17.47 -7.21 -6.66
N VAL A 121 -16.72 -6.14 -6.52
CA VAL A 121 -17.26 -4.81 -6.23
C VAL A 121 -18.11 -4.33 -7.42
N ARG A 122 -19.36 -3.95 -7.12
CA ARG A 122 -20.33 -3.38 -8.07
C ARG A 122 -20.81 -2.04 -7.49
N PRO A 123 -20.33 -0.90 -8.05
CA PRO A 123 -20.72 0.44 -7.58
C PRO A 123 -22.23 0.65 -7.62
N GLY A 124 -22.81 1.08 -6.50
CA GLY A 124 -24.23 1.34 -6.34
C GLY A 124 -25.13 0.09 -6.16
N GLU A 125 -24.56 -1.12 -6.24
CA GLU A 125 -25.29 -2.38 -5.99
C GLU A 125 -24.89 -3.00 -4.65
N ASN A 126 -23.60 -3.33 -4.50
CA ASN A 126 -23.08 -3.93 -3.28
C ASN A 126 -22.08 -3.06 -2.53
N VAL A 127 -21.59 -1.99 -3.12
CA VAL A 127 -20.79 -0.95 -2.45
C VAL A 127 -21.37 0.41 -2.83
N GLU A 128 -21.80 1.16 -1.83
CA GLU A 128 -22.31 2.51 -2.01
C GLU A 128 -21.19 3.50 -2.27
N LYS A 129 -21.55 4.67 -2.84
CA LYS A 129 -20.59 5.75 -3.00
C LYS A 129 -20.22 6.36 -1.65
N HIS A 130 -18.94 6.71 -1.53
CA HIS A 130 -18.42 7.47 -0.41
C HIS A 130 -17.94 8.85 -0.91
N ASP A 131 -17.75 9.80 0.01
CA ASP A 131 -17.21 11.09 -0.38
C ASP A 131 -15.80 10.93 -0.93
N ILE A 132 -15.02 10.09 -0.31
CA ILE A 132 -13.62 9.83 -0.66
C ILE A 132 -13.40 8.33 -0.88
N VAL A 133 -12.67 8.00 -1.94
CA VAL A 133 -12.18 6.65 -2.21
C VAL A 133 -10.66 6.67 -2.18
N ILE A 134 -10.07 5.77 -1.42
CA ILE A 134 -8.62 5.57 -1.33
C ILE A 134 -8.28 4.19 -1.89
N ALA A 135 -7.24 4.10 -2.71
CA ALA A 135 -6.64 2.85 -3.14
C ALA A 135 -5.11 2.99 -3.08
N SER A 136 -4.47 2.28 -2.14
CA SER A 136 -3.03 2.38 -1.90
C SER A 136 -2.36 1.04 -2.11
N ARG A 137 -1.47 0.96 -3.12
CA ARG A 137 -0.64 -0.24 -3.36
C ARG A 137 -1.47 -1.53 -3.54
N THR A 138 -2.63 -1.41 -4.17
CA THR A 138 -3.59 -2.48 -4.40
C THR A 138 -3.83 -2.71 -5.89
N THR A 139 -4.36 -3.87 -6.25
CA THR A 139 -4.75 -4.21 -7.62
C THR A 139 -5.84 -3.29 -8.19
N ALA A 140 -6.61 -2.63 -7.33
CA ALA A 140 -7.64 -1.66 -7.71
C ALA A 140 -7.09 -0.46 -8.48
N LEU A 141 -5.78 -0.15 -8.37
CA LEU A 141 -5.10 0.91 -9.14
C LEU A 141 -5.19 0.70 -10.66
N ALA A 142 -5.49 -0.50 -11.11
CA ALA A 142 -5.66 -0.83 -12.54
C ALA A 142 -7.07 -0.53 -13.07
N ASP A 143 -8.04 -0.18 -12.21
CA ASP A 143 -9.43 0.07 -12.61
C ASP A 143 -9.89 1.47 -12.14
N LEU A 144 -9.36 2.50 -12.81
CA LEU A 144 -9.65 3.90 -12.49
C LEU A 144 -11.13 4.26 -12.71
N ILE A 145 -11.80 3.57 -13.63
CA ILE A 145 -13.23 3.79 -13.94
C ILE A 145 -14.09 3.37 -12.74
N LYS A 146 -13.83 2.18 -12.19
CA LYS A 146 -14.58 1.66 -11.04
C LYS A 146 -14.30 2.50 -9.79
N LEU A 147 -13.03 2.92 -9.55
CA LEU A 147 -12.68 3.84 -8.49
C LEU A 147 -13.44 5.15 -8.59
N ASN A 148 -13.49 5.74 -9.81
CA ASN A 148 -14.23 6.97 -10.09
C ASN A 148 -15.73 6.84 -9.82
N ALA A 149 -16.32 5.68 -10.13
CA ALA A 149 -17.74 5.42 -9.92
C ALA A 149 -18.14 5.31 -8.44
N LEU A 150 -17.20 5.01 -7.54
CA LEU A 150 -17.42 4.84 -6.11
C LEU A 150 -17.29 6.14 -5.30
N ALA A 151 -16.76 7.22 -5.89
CA ALA A 151 -16.50 8.46 -5.18
C ALA A 151 -17.53 9.56 -5.52
N ASN A 152 -17.83 10.43 -4.54
CA ASN A 152 -18.62 11.65 -4.72
C ASN A 152 -17.74 12.91 -4.78
N LYS A 153 -16.62 12.95 -4.06
CA LYS A 153 -15.80 14.16 -3.86
C LYS A 153 -14.38 14.01 -4.38
N TYR A 154 -13.67 12.96 -3.99
CA TYR A 154 -12.30 12.69 -4.44
C TYR A 154 -12.00 11.19 -4.52
N VAL A 155 -11.17 10.84 -5.49
CA VAL A 155 -10.45 9.56 -5.53
C VAL A 155 -8.99 9.84 -5.25
N PHE A 156 -8.36 9.08 -4.35
CA PHE A 156 -6.92 9.09 -4.07
C PHE A 156 -6.32 7.74 -4.43
N ILE A 157 -5.27 7.75 -5.23
CA ILE A 157 -4.46 6.56 -5.50
C ILE A 157 -3.02 6.81 -5.08
N LEU A 158 -2.40 5.78 -4.46
CA LEU A 158 -1.06 5.88 -3.92
C LEU A 158 -0.22 4.67 -4.32
N CYS A 159 1.01 4.90 -4.72
CA CYS A 159 2.02 3.86 -4.87
C CYS A 159 3.44 4.46 -4.83
N TRP A 160 4.46 3.64 -4.71
CA TRP A 160 5.84 4.08 -4.74
C TRP A 160 6.23 4.70 -6.08
N THR A 161 7.10 5.72 -6.02
CA THR A 161 7.73 6.33 -7.20
C THR A 161 9.18 5.95 -7.32
N LYS A 162 9.79 5.45 -6.23
CA LYS A 162 11.20 5.20 -6.09
C LYS A 162 11.45 3.98 -5.22
N SER A 163 12.53 3.25 -5.49
CA SER A 163 13.05 2.21 -4.62
C SER A 163 13.64 2.79 -3.32
N PRO A 164 13.59 2.03 -2.20
CA PRO A 164 13.06 0.68 -2.13
C PRO A 164 11.55 0.63 -1.87
N SER A 165 10.88 -0.32 -2.49
CA SER A 165 9.53 -0.74 -2.13
C SER A 165 9.54 -1.62 -0.88
N LEU A 166 8.37 -1.92 -0.31
CA LEU A 166 8.22 -2.87 0.81
C LEU A 166 8.92 -4.21 0.53
N LYS A 167 8.68 -4.77 -0.66
CA LYS A 167 9.29 -6.04 -1.04
C LYS A 167 10.82 -5.96 -1.10
N GLU A 168 11.38 -4.87 -1.64
CA GLU A 168 12.84 -4.69 -1.71
C GLU A 168 13.46 -4.55 -0.32
N VAL A 169 12.78 -3.90 0.62
CA VAL A 169 13.22 -3.82 2.01
C VAL A 169 13.20 -5.20 2.67
N HIS A 170 12.08 -5.94 2.52
CA HIS A 170 11.95 -7.30 3.00
C HIS A 170 13.06 -8.21 2.43
N ASP A 171 13.17 -8.29 1.10
CA ASP A 171 14.12 -9.17 0.43
C ASP A 171 15.57 -8.85 0.82
N ALA A 172 15.87 -7.58 1.05
CA ALA A 172 17.20 -7.16 1.47
C ALA A 172 17.57 -7.61 2.89
N LEU A 173 16.59 -7.77 3.78
CA LEU A 173 16.81 -8.29 5.14
C LEU A 173 17.01 -9.82 5.12
N PHE A 174 16.33 -10.52 4.22
CA PHE A 174 16.29 -11.98 4.19
C PHE A 174 17.06 -12.61 3.01
N TYR A 175 17.85 -11.80 2.29
CA TYR A 175 18.70 -12.32 1.22
C TYR A 175 19.72 -13.33 1.75
N GLY A 176 19.71 -14.55 1.18
CA GLY A 176 20.53 -15.68 1.62
C GLY A 176 20.04 -16.37 2.90
N VAL A 177 18.97 -15.87 3.54
CA VAL A 177 18.23 -16.55 4.59
C VAL A 177 17.19 -17.48 3.97
N ASP A 178 16.48 -17.00 2.96
CA ASP A 178 15.56 -17.79 2.12
C ASP A 178 16.09 -17.81 0.67
N ASP A 179 16.43 -19.01 0.21
CA ASP A 179 16.98 -19.24 -1.13
C ASP A 179 15.92 -19.05 -2.26
N THR A 180 14.65 -18.94 -1.89
CA THR A 180 13.57 -18.67 -2.86
C THR A 180 13.43 -17.19 -3.22
N LEU A 181 13.98 -16.30 -2.40
CA LEU A 181 13.94 -14.85 -2.65
C LEU A 181 14.86 -14.49 -3.83
N LYS A 182 14.24 -13.86 -4.83
CA LYS A 182 14.95 -13.36 -6.01
C LYS A 182 15.02 -11.84 -5.97
N PRO A 183 16.18 -11.25 -6.32
CA PRO A 183 16.28 -9.80 -6.48
C PRO A 183 15.20 -9.31 -7.44
N MET A 184 14.47 -8.28 -7.02
CA MET A 184 13.53 -7.60 -7.91
C MET A 184 14.29 -6.73 -8.91
N PRO A 185 13.84 -6.68 -10.18
CA PRO A 185 14.33 -5.67 -11.09
C PRO A 185 14.01 -4.27 -10.55
N PRO A 186 14.87 -3.27 -10.81
CA PRO A 186 14.59 -1.90 -10.38
C PRO A 186 13.26 -1.42 -10.97
N MET A 187 12.56 -0.57 -10.23
CA MET A 187 11.29 0.01 -10.67
C MET A 187 11.47 0.73 -12.01
N ASN A 188 10.64 0.36 -12.98
CA ASN A 188 10.63 1.03 -14.28
C ASN A 188 9.86 2.34 -14.18
N ARG A 189 10.56 3.46 -14.13
CA ARG A 189 9.96 4.79 -14.05
C ARG A 189 9.02 5.11 -15.22
N LEU A 190 9.21 4.50 -16.38
CA LEU A 190 8.33 4.68 -17.55
C LEU A 190 6.93 4.13 -17.33
N LEU A 191 6.78 3.17 -16.41
CA LEU A 191 5.53 2.52 -16.04
C LEU A 191 5.03 2.99 -14.64
N GLY A 192 5.43 4.17 -14.22
CA GLY A 192 5.04 4.78 -12.96
C GLY A 192 3.67 5.48 -13.02
N TYR A 193 3.48 6.45 -12.15
CA TYR A 193 2.20 7.20 -12.05
C TYR A 193 1.85 7.99 -13.33
N ASN A 194 2.82 8.27 -14.19
CA ASN A 194 2.62 8.92 -15.48
C ASN A 194 1.61 8.18 -16.35
N VAL A 195 1.54 6.83 -16.27
CA VAL A 195 0.57 6.04 -17.04
C VAL A 195 -0.85 6.34 -16.58
N ASN A 196 -1.12 6.24 -15.27
CA ASN A 196 -2.43 6.55 -14.71
C ASN A 196 -2.80 8.03 -14.88
N PHE A 197 -1.82 8.95 -14.79
CA PHE A 197 -2.04 10.38 -15.01
C PHE A 197 -2.53 10.65 -16.43
N ASN A 198 -1.82 10.14 -17.43
CA ASN A 198 -2.17 10.37 -18.82
C ASN A 198 -3.47 9.64 -19.21
N LEU A 199 -3.71 8.43 -18.66
CA LEU A 199 -4.95 7.72 -18.90
C LEU A 199 -6.15 8.51 -18.37
N LEU A 200 -6.07 9.07 -17.16
CA LEU A 200 -7.12 9.94 -16.60
C LEU A 200 -7.29 11.21 -17.43
N TYR A 201 -6.18 11.81 -17.89
CA TYR A 201 -6.23 13.01 -18.72
C TYR A 201 -6.93 12.74 -20.06
N ASP A 202 -6.62 11.62 -20.71
CA ASP A 202 -7.30 11.20 -21.96
C ASP A 202 -8.79 10.86 -21.74
N MET A 203 -9.18 10.50 -20.51
CA MET A 203 -10.58 10.30 -20.11
C MET A 203 -11.31 11.60 -19.71
N GLY A 204 -10.71 12.78 -19.94
CA GLY A 204 -11.31 14.08 -19.64
C GLY A 204 -11.17 14.52 -18.17
N VAL A 205 -10.35 13.85 -17.38
CA VAL A 205 -10.10 14.18 -15.97
C VAL A 205 -8.79 14.96 -15.83
N ASN A 206 -8.76 15.95 -14.93
CA ASN A 206 -7.54 16.67 -14.57
C ASN A 206 -7.02 16.18 -13.22
N PRO A 207 -6.13 15.17 -13.20
CA PRO A 207 -5.58 14.67 -11.95
C PRO A 207 -4.52 15.62 -11.37
N ASN A 208 -4.38 15.57 -10.05
CA ASN A 208 -3.30 16.22 -9.31
C ASN A 208 -2.32 15.16 -8.82
N VAL A 209 -1.06 15.51 -8.65
CA VAL A 209 -0.03 14.60 -8.11
C VAL A 209 0.84 15.35 -7.11
N LYS A 210 1.06 14.76 -5.96
CA LYS A 210 2.09 15.16 -5.00
C LYS A 210 2.97 13.95 -4.69
N VAL A 211 4.27 14.10 -4.85
CA VAL A 211 5.24 13.10 -4.39
C VAL A 211 5.67 13.48 -2.98
N VAL A 212 5.65 12.53 -2.08
CA VAL A 212 6.00 12.72 -0.67
C VAL A 212 7.10 11.75 -0.27
N THR A 213 7.92 12.15 0.71
CA THR A 213 8.88 11.25 1.35
C THR A 213 8.11 10.14 2.06
N ASP A 214 8.55 8.92 1.82
CA ASP A 214 8.01 7.69 2.38
C ASP A 214 9.15 6.83 2.90
N GLY A 215 8.87 5.74 3.60
CA GLY A 215 9.92 4.86 4.08
C GLY A 215 9.51 3.96 5.22
N PHE A 216 10.53 3.40 5.84
CA PHE A 216 10.45 2.43 6.94
C PHE A 216 11.41 2.89 8.03
N HIS A 217 10.92 3.04 9.25
CA HIS A 217 11.73 3.52 10.36
C HIS A 217 11.32 2.86 11.68
N CYS A 218 12.32 2.50 12.46
CA CYS A 218 12.18 2.16 13.87
C CYS A 218 13.52 2.35 14.59
N ASP A 219 13.46 2.99 15.75
CA ASP A 219 14.60 3.05 16.67
C ASP A 219 14.48 1.93 17.70
N TYR A 220 15.61 1.31 18.01
CA TYR A 220 15.73 0.20 18.95
C TYR A 220 16.77 0.52 20.03
N GLU A 221 16.52 0.04 21.24
CA GLU A 221 17.45 0.17 22.36
C GLU A 221 18.77 -0.59 22.17
N SER A 222 18.76 -1.62 21.32
CA SER A 222 19.91 -2.45 21.01
C SER A 222 19.78 -3.16 19.65
N ARG A 223 20.90 -3.67 19.11
CA ARG A 223 20.90 -4.53 17.93
C ARG A 223 20.07 -5.79 18.15
N GLU A 224 20.13 -6.38 19.35
CA GLU A 224 19.36 -7.57 19.68
C GLU A 224 17.84 -7.30 19.65
N ALA A 225 17.41 -6.12 20.14
CA ALA A 225 16.02 -5.70 20.01
C ALA A 225 15.60 -5.57 18.54
N ALA A 226 16.47 -5.02 17.68
CA ALA A 226 16.22 -4.91 16.24
C ALA A 226 16.11 -6.29 15.58
N TYR A 227 16.99 -7.24 15.91
CA TYR A 227 16.91 -8.60 15.36
C TYR A 227 15.60 -9.28 15.76
N ASN A 228 15.23 -9.20 17.04
CA ASN A 228 14.01 -9.82 17.55
C ASN A 228 12.75 -9.24 16.92
N ASP A 229 12.73 -7.96 16.65
CA ASP A 229 11.59 -7.28 16.04
C ASP A 229 11.50 -7.53 14.53
N LEU A 230 12.62 -7.43 13.82
CA LEU A 230 12.63 -7.59 12.35
C LEU A 230 12.47 -9.03 11.89
N ARG A 231 12.82 -10.04 12.72
CA ARG A 231 12.56 -11.46 12.38
C ARG A 231 11.11 -11.83 12.29
N ILE A 232 10.18 -11.00 12.78
CA ILE A 232 8.73 -11.18 12.61
C ILE A 232 8.34 -11.13 11.12
N LEU A 233 9.14 -10.45 10.30
CA LEU A 233 8.87 -10.28 8.87
C LEU A 233 9.01 -11.58 8.07
N HIS A 234 9.85 -12.52 8.53
CA HIS A 234 10.11 -13.78 7.84
C HIS A 234 10.75 -14.81 8.77
N PRO A 235 10.42 -16.10 8.66
CA PRO A 235 11.08 -17.15 9.42
C PRO A 235 12.61 -17.18 9.16
N VAL A 236 13.40 -17.30 10.23
CA VAL A 236 14.86 -17.40 10.19
C VAL A 236 15.28 -18.75 10.75
N PRO A 237 15.75 -19.70 9.91
CA PRO A 237 16.33 -20.96 10.35
C PRO A 237 17.60 -20.74 11.19
N GLU A 238 17.89 -21.63 12.15
CA GLU A 238 19.06 -21.49 13.06
C GLU A 238 20.38 -21.41 12.29
N ASP A 239 20.55 -22.18 11.23
CA ASP A 239 21.76 -22.19 10.37
C ASP A 239 21.89 -20.94 9.49
N ARG A 240 20.87 -20.09 9.45
CA ARG A 240 20.84 -18.81 8.70
C ARG A 240 20.84 -17.56 9.59
N GLU A 241 20.86 -17.73 10.91
CA GLU A 241 20.80 -16.63 11.88
C GLU A 241 21.93 -15.60 11.66
N GLU A 242 23.16 -16.06 11.44
CA GLU A 242 24.30 -15.17 11.20
C GLU A 242 24.13 -14.32 9.94
N ILE A 243 23.57 -14.92 8.85
CA ILE A 243 23.30 -14.21 7.62
C ILE A 243 22.24 -13.13 7.85
N PHE A 244 21.14 -13.47 8.54
CA PHE A 244 20.10 -12.53 8.91
C PHE A 244 20.68 -11.34 9.69
N ARG A 245 21.39 -11.60 10.79
CA ARG A 245 21.97 -10.55 11.63
C ARG A 245 22.90 -9.64 10.81
N LYS A 246 23.77 -10.20 9.99
CA LYS A 246 24.64 -9.43 9.09
C LYS A 246 23.86 -8.56 8.09
N ASN A 247 22.73 -9.05 7.59
CA ASN A 247 21.88 -8.26 6.69
C ASN A 247 21.20 -7.11 7.42
N VAL A 248 20.74 -7.33 8.64
CA VAL A 248 20.16 -6.28 9.50
C VAL A 248 21.23 -5.25 9.87
N ASP A 249 22.41 -5.68 10.35
CA ASP A 249 23.50 -4.78 10.75
C ASP A 249 23.92 -3.79 9.66
N LYS A 250 23.97 -4.25 8.41
CA LYS A 250 24.26 -3.38 7.25
C LYS A 250 23.26 -2.25 7.08
N ARG A 251 22.13 -2.31 7.78
CA ARG A 251 20.99 -1.37 7.64
C ARG A 251 20.68 -0.61 8.91
N LEU A 252 21.40 -0.92 9.97
CA LEU A 252 21.33 -0.19 11.23
C LEU A 252 22.36 0.93 11.27
N THR A 253 22.00 2.03 11.89
CA THR A 253 22.88 3.16 12.22
C THR A 253 22.89 3.34 13.73
N ASP A 254 24.08 3.48 14.32
CA ASP A 254 24.19 3.72 15.75
C ASP A 254 23.68 5.12 16.10
N LEU A 255 22.91 5.22 17.19
CA LEU A 255 22.34 6.47 17.68
C LEU A 255 23.27 7.15 18.70
N PRO A 256 23.39 8.49 18.70
CA PRO A 256 24.30 9.22 19.64
C PRO A 256 24.03 8.97 21.11
N GLY A 257 22.80 8.65 21.48
CA GLY A 257 22.37 8.35 22.85
C GLY A 257 22.44 6.88 23.25
N GLY A 258 22.99 6.02 22.39
CA GLY A 258 22.89 4.57 22.47
C GLY A 258 21.70 4.01 21.72
N GLY A 259 21.73 2.69 21.47
CA GLY A 259 20.75 2.04 20.60
C GLY A 259 21.09 2.18 19.12
N VAL A 260 20.15 1.76 18.27
CA VAL A 260 20.31 1.72 16.80
C VAL A 260 19.04 2.12 16.09
N SER A 261 19.17 2.72 14.91
CA SER A 261 18.07 3.09 14.02
C SER A 261 18.06 2.23 12.76
N PHE A 262 16.91 1.66 12.46
CA PHE A 262 16.60 1.12 11.13
C PHE A 262 15.84 2.20 10.36
N ARG A 263 16.43 2.71 9.26
CA ARG A 263 15.80 3.72 8.43
C ARG A 263 16.04 3.43 6.95
N ARG A 264 14.98 3.42 6.18
CA ARG A 264 15.00 3.28 4.71
C ARG A 264 14.02 4.25 4.12
N GLU A 265 14.51 5.24 3.41
CA GLU A 265 13.68 6.26 2.77
C GLU A 265 13.41 5.91 1.31
N THR A 266 12.22 6.22 0.88
CA THR A 266 11.73 6.10 -0.49
C THR A 266 10.78 7.27 -0.78
N GLU A 267 10.04 7.19 -1.87
CA GLU A 267 9.04 8.20 -2.23
C GLU A 267 7.76 7.50 -2.70
N THR A 268 6.63 8.06 -2.30
CA THR A 268 5.29 7.66 -2.74
C THR A 268 4.60 8.82 -3.44
N TYR A 269 3.90 8.56 -4.54
CA TYR A 269 2.98 9.53 -5.10
C TYR A 269 1.60 9.39 -4.44
N VAL A 270 0.98 10.55 -4.19
CA VAL A 270 -0.44 10.70 -3.92
C VAL A 270 -1.03 11.39 -5.14
N MET A 271 -1.84 10.68 -5.90
CA MET A 271 -2.56 11.22 -7.06
C MET A 271 -4.04 11.27 -6.71
N TRP A 272 -4.70 12.40 -7.07
CA TRP A 272 -6.13 12.53 -6.81
C TRP A 272 -6.85 13.32 -7.88
N TRP A 273 -8.14 13.08 -7.98
CA TRP A 273 -9.03 13.80 -8.88
C TRP A 273 -10.43 13.90 -8.31
N LYS A 274 -11.22 14.84 -8.84
CA LYS A 274 -12.65 14.92 -8.61
C LYS A 274 -13.36 13.96 -9.55
N PRO A 275 -14.22 13.05 -9.04
CA PRO A 275 -14.96 12.14 -9.90
C PRO A 275 -15.92 12.91 -10.81
N GLY A 276 -16.12 12.40 -12.00
CA GLY A 276 -16.97 12.99 -13.01
C GLY A 276 -17.33 12.00 -14.10
N LYS A 277 -18.01 12.48 -15.15
CA LYS A 277 -18.27 11.69 -16.34
C LYS A 277 -16.96 11.49 -17.08
N LEU A 278 -16.57 10.23 -17.25
CA LEU A 278 -15.40 9.86 -18.03
C LEU A 278 -15.76 9.79 -19.52
N GLU A 279 -14.89 10.32 -20.37
CA GLU A 279 -14.97 10.21 -21.83
C GLU A 279 -14.24 8.92 -22.22
N LEU A 280 -15.00 7.86 -22.57
CA LEU A 280 -14.49 6.53 -22.92
C LEU A 280 -14.43 6.33 -24.44
#